data_3caf8f993283e5ea62dc8d95c0f27dec
#
_entry.id   3caf8f993283e5ea62dc8d95c0f27dec
#
_cell.length_a   1.000
_cell.length_b   1.000
_cell.length_c   1.000
_cell.angle_alpha   90.00
_cell.angle_beta   90.00
_cell.angle_gamma   90.00
#
_symmetry.space_group_name_H-M   'P 1'
#
loop_
_entity.id
_entity.type
_entity.pdbx_description
1 polymer ?
#
loop_
_entity_poly.entity_id
_entity_poly.type
_entity_poly.pdbx_seq_one_letter_code
_entity_poly.pdbx_strand_id
1 'polypeptide(L)'
;MEQLQFALAPSRFVAAVCSRRAGKTTVCAIKAFQELLTKPNSIGMYLALTDRSVEDIFMPVVRPLVVKYKIKCRINTDEVIFDNGSKLIICGANHPNKIETFRGIKLLFCIIDEAASFNERILHYLIDEVIGPALSDNQGQLMLIGTPAAHCTGTFYNITTGKEGSDVWLTKRWTAFDNPFMKTQFDAEVELFLRRKRCDRTHPKFRREYMGEWCADDETLMIRHFTAEHPELPYNREEWRTVIGVDFGFNDETSFSVIGWRYNLPKAYVLEAFGVTKSSVTTIAHHLQRLKTQYNPISIVGDPAGASKIIMEEFSKRYHINLKSAQKQDKAHYIELLSDALFNQDLVLVPGITNNLQEELRKLVWNEERTREQEGVKCDQFDATLYCYREARAYLEKVPVPKKVDPNQWEKDMLETAKKNYQTRENAKLGDPFFVQVRKFLGETK
;
A
#
# COMPACT_ATOMS: atom_id res chain seq x y z
N MET A 1 -30.97 -10.64 -2.66
CA MET A 1 -31.22 -11.14 -1.30
C MET A 1 -30.16 -10.65 -0.31
N GLU A 2 -28.90 -10.61 -0.68
CA GLU A 2 -27.77 -10.13 0.15
C GLU A 2 -27.90 -8.67 0.60
N GLN A 3 -28.42 -7.79 -0.25
CA GLN A 3 -28.71 -6.39 0.10
C GLN A 3 -29.67 -6.28 1.29
N LEU A 4 -30.73 -7.12 1.30
CA LEU A 4 -31.68 -7.15 2.40
C LEU A 4 -31.05 -7.69 3.69
N GLN A 5 -30.21 -8.72 3.58
CA GLN A 5 -29.47 -9.25 4.72
C GLN A 5 -28.50 -8.22 5.31
N PHE A 6 -27.89 -7.39 4.48
CA PHE A 6 -27.07 -6.28 4.94
C PHE A 6 -27.91 -5.22 5.67
N ALA A 7 -29.02 -4.79 5.09
CA ALA A 7 -29.89 -3.79 5.70
C ALA A 7 -30.50 -4.25 7.03
N LEU A 8 -30.82 -5.55 7.16
CA LEU A 8 -31.42 -6.14 8.35
C LEU A 8 -30.42 -6.81 9.31
N ALA A 9 -29.11 -6.65 9.05
CA ALA A 9 -28.09 -7.26 9.88
C ALA A 9 -28.19 -6.82 11.34
N PRO A 10 -28.25 -7.75 12.30
CA PRO A 10 -28.38 -7.42 13.73
C PRO A 10 -27.01 -7.03 14.35
N SER A 11 -25.91 -7.35 13.68
CA SER A 11 -24.56 -7.10 14.19
C SER A 11 -24.29 -5.61 14.32
N ARG A 12 -23.60 -5.23 15.39
CA ARG A 12 -23.23 -3.84 15.66
C ARG A 12 -22.24 -3.29 14.61
N PHE A 13 -21.36 -4.16 14.08
CA PHE A 13 -20.39 -3.82 13.06
C PHE A 13 -20.64 -4.64 11.81
N VAL A 14 -20.88 -3.98 10.68
CA VAL A 14 -21.19 -4.62 9.40
C VAL A 14 -20.33 -4.01 8.30
N ALA A 15 -19.73 -4.86 7.48
CA ALA A 15 -18.98 -4.40 6.31
C ALA A 15 -19.48 -5.11 5.05
N ALA A 16 -19.51 -4.40 3.91
CA ALA A 16 -19.94 -4.97 2.66
C ALA A 16 -19.05 -4.57 1.49
N VAL A 17 -18.55 -5.57 0.77
CA VAL A 17 -17.82 -5.39 -0.48
C VAL A 17 -18.78 -5.62 -1.65
N CYS A 18 -18.90 -4.64 -2.53
CA CYS A 18 -19.88 -4.70 -3.60
C CYS A 18 -19.28 -4.26 -4.93
N SER A 19 -19.83 -4.78 -6.02
CA SER A 19 -19.48 -4.27 -7.34
C SER A 19 -20.11 -2.89 -7.62
N ARG A 20 -19.72 -2.26 -8.70
CA ARG A 20 -20.49 -1.12 -9.25
C ARG A 20 -21.90 -1.56 -9.62
N ARG A 21 -22.86 -0.62 -9.57
CA ARG A 21 -24.29 -0.87 -9.90
C ARG A 21 -24.98 -1.94 -9.05
N ALA A 22 -24.35 -2.39 -7.97
CA ALA A 22 -24.91 -3.38 -7.03
C ALA A 22 -26.03 -2.84 -6.13
N GLY A 23 -26.39 -1.56 -6.23
CA GLY A 23 -27.44 -0.93 -5.41
C GLY A 23 -27.01 -0.55 -4.00
N LYS A 24 -25.70 -0.35 -3.78
CA LYS A 24 -25.11 0.07 -2.48
C LYS A 24 -25.84 1.27 -1.86
N THR A 25 -25.85 2.38 -2.56
CA THR A 25 -26.42 3.65 -2.09
C THR A 25 -27.91 3.53 -1.80
N THR A 26 -28.64 2.74 -2.61
CA THR A 26 -30.08 2.49 -2.41
C THR A 26 -30.32 1.72 -1.12
N VAL A 27 -29.55 0.67 -0.85
CA VAL A 27 -29.72 -0.09 0.39
C VAL A 27 -29.36 0.72 1.62
N CYS A 28 -28.33 1.59 1.52
CA CYS A 28 -27.96 2.52 2.60
C CYS A 28 -29.09 3.51 2.91
N ALA A 29 -29.72 4.10 1.89
CA ALA A 29 -30.86 5.01 2.08
C ALA A 29 -32.08 4.31 2.70
N ILE A 30 -32.40 3.10 2.23
CA ILE A 30 -33.51 2.28 2.78
C ILE A 30 -33.22 1.94 4.25
N LYS A 31 -32.00 1.49 4.57
CA LYS A 31 -31.59 1.19 5.95
C LYS A 31 -31.72 2.41 6.84
N ALA A 32 -31.20 3.55 6.40
CA ALA A 32 -31.26 4.80 7.15
C ALA A 32 -32.73 5.20 7.46
N PHE A 33 -33.59 5.13 6.46
CA PHE A 33 -35.01 5.47 6.63
C PHE A 33 -35.73 4.48 7.54
N GLN A 34 -35.49 3.18 7.38
CA GLN A 34 -36.10 2.16 8.24
C GLN A 34 -35.77 2.40 9.72
N GLU A 35 -34.52 2.64 10.06
CA GLU A 35 -34.10 2.87 11.45
C GLU A 35 -34.70 4.16 12.00
N LEU A 36 -34.63 5.27 11.26
CA LEU A 36 -35.08 6.56 11.73
C LEU A 36 -36.59 6.71 11.79
N LEU A 37 -37.34 6.02 10.94
CA LEU A 37 -38.80 5.99 11.00
C LEU A 37 -39.33 5.13 12.14
N THR A 38 -38.60 4.07 12.50
CA THR A 38 -39.00 3.14 13.58
C THR A 38 -38.59 3.62 14.97
N LYS A 39 -37.55 4.46 15.09
CA LYS A 39 -37.04 4.94 16.38
C LYS A 39 -37.13 6.48 16.42
N PRO A 40 -38.18 7.05 17.02
CA PRO A 40 -38.38 8.50 17.13
C PRO A 40 -37.24 9.20 17.88
N ASN A 41 -37.00 10.47 17.54
CA ASN A 41 -35.98 11.34 18.16
C ASN A 41 -34.55 10.79 18.11
N SER A 42 -34.26 9.96 17.10
CA SER A 42 -32.95 9.36 16.91
C SER A 42 -32.14 10.08 15.82
N ILE A 43 -30.80 9.91 15.88
CA ILE A 43 -29.87 10.51 14.93
C ILE A 43 -29.11 9.39 14.22
N GLY A 44 -29.21 9.37 12.90
CA GLY A 44 -28.36 8.53 12.03
C GLY A 44 -27.39 9.41 11.25
N MET A 45 -26.33 8.81 10.74
CA MET A 45 -25.33 9.48 9.92
C MET A 45 -25.01 8.69 8.66
N TYR A 46 -24.89 9.42 7.55
CA TYR A 46 -24.35 8.90 6.29
C TYR A 46 -23.12 9.72 5.90
N LEU A 47 -21.98 9.06 5.78
CA LEU A 47 -20.72 9.66 5.40
C LEU A 47 -20.31 9.19 3.99
N ALA A 48 -20.06 10.15 3.11
CA ALA A 48 -19.39 9.91 1.83
C ALA A 48 -17.98 10.50 1.85
N LEU A 49 -17.20 10.23 0.82
CA LEU A 49 -15.84 10.76 0.72
C LEU A 49 -15.82 12.30 0.68
N THR A 50 -16.75 12.92 -0.07
CA THR A 50 -16.88 14.38 -0.21
C THR A 50 -18.34 14.83 -0.15
N ASP A 51 -18.58 16.09 0.18
CA ASP A 51 -19.93 16.68 0.13
C ASP A 51 -20.53 16.61 -1.28
N ARG A 52 -19.70 16.77 -2.31
CA ARG A 52 -20.14 16.62 -3.70
C ARG A 52 -20.60 15.19 -3.98
N SER A 53 -19.93 14.18 -3.43
CA SER A 53 -20.38 12.78 -3.58
C SER A 53 -21.76 12.55 -2.93
N VAL A 54 -22.06 13.26 -1.86
CA VAL A 54 -23.39 13.24 -1.23
C VAL A 54 -24.45 13.78 -2.21
N GLU A 55 -24.23 14.98 -2.73
CA GLU A 55 -25.18 15.65 -3.64
C GLU A 55 -25.36 14.90 -4.96
N ASP A 56 -24.29 14.39 -5.55
CA ASP A 56 -24.31 13.77 -6.87
C ASP A 56 -24.71 12.28 -6.84
N ILE A 57 -24.57 11.58 -5.70
CA ILE A 57 -24.76 10.13 -5.61
C ILE A 57 -25.87 9.75 -4.62
N PHE A 58 -25.85 10.29 -3.40
CA PHE A 58 -26.80 9.89 -2.36
C PHE A 58 -28.15 10.58 -2.48
N MET A 59 -28.16 11.89 -2.65
CA MET A 59 -29.39 12.68 -2.73
C MET A 59 -30.29 12.32 -3.92
N PRO A 60 -29.78 11.95 -5.11
CA PRO A 60 -30.60 11.41 -6.21
C PRO A 60 -31.30 10.08 -5.88
N VAL A 61 -30.84 9.36 -4.88
CA VAL A 61 -31.54 8.16 -4.37
C VAL A 61 -32.55 8.53 -3.30
N VAL A 62 -32.21 9.41 -2.37
CA VAL A 62 -33.03 9.84 -1.25
C VAL A 62 -34.32 10.54 -1.72
N ARG A 63 -34.21 11.56 -2.58
CA ARG A 63 -35.36 12.35 -3.03
C ARG A 63 -36.49 11.53 -3.68
N PRO A 64 -36.21 10.63 -4.65
CA PRO A 64 -37.25 9.76 -5.20
C PRO A 64 -37.88 8.81 -4.19
N LEU A 65 -37.10 8.29 -3.21
CA LEU A 65 -37.63 7.42 -2.17
C LEU A 65 -38.63 8.16 -1.28
N VAL A 66 -38.32 9.39 -0.88
CA VAL A 66 -39.21 10.23 -0.07
C VAL A 66 -40.52 10.48 -0.81
N VAL A 67 -40.48 10.80 -2.09
CA VAL A 67 -41.68 11.03 -2.92
C VAL A 67 -42.48 9.71 -3.10
N LYS A 68 -41.82 8.64 -3.50
CA LYS A 68 -42.44 7.35 -3.80
C LYS A 68 -43.19 6.78 -2.60
N TYR A 69 -42.58 6.86 -1.44
CA TYR A 69 -43.15 6.29 -0.20
C TYR A 69 -43.91 7.31 0.67
N LYS A 70 -44.06 8.56 0.17
CA LYS A 70 -44.73 9.66 0.84
C LYS A 70 -44.22 9.87 2.27
N ILE A 71 -42.89 9.83 2.42
CA ILE A 71 -42.23 9.99 3.70
C ILE A 71 -42.31 11.46 4.13
N LYS A 72 -42.86 11.70 5.30
CA LYS A 72 -42.94 13.06 5.86
C LYS A 72 -41.63 13.47 6.45
N CYS A 73 -40.93 14.35 5.74
CA CYS A 73 -39.64 14.89 6.17
C CYS A 73 -39.32 16.23 5.50
N ARG A 74 -38.41 16.97 6.05
CA ARG A 74 -37.77 18.14 5.46
C ARG A 74 -36.34 17.78 5.03
N ILE A 75 -35.97 18.06 3.79
CA ILE A 75 -34.65 17.83 3.26
C ILE A 75 -33.89 19.15 3.21
N ASN A 76 -32.80 19.26 3.95
CA ASN A 76 -31.83 20.34 3.90
C ASN A 76 -30.56 19.86 3.14
N THR A 77 -29.55 20.71 3.05
CA THR A 77 -28.29 20.38 2.34
C THR A 77 -27.52 19.25 3.02
N ASP A 78 -27.50 19.26 4.36
CA ASP A 78 -26.65 18.41 5.20
C ASP A 78 -27.43 17.48 6.13
N GLU A 79 -28.78 17.54 6.10
CA GLU A 79 -29.62 16.69 6.92
C GLU A 79 -31.02 16.44 6.32
N VAL A 80 -31.61 15.30 6.68
CA VAL A 80 -33.04 15.03 6.49
C VAL A 80 -33.70 14.93 7.85
N ILE A 81 -34.71 15.76 8.11
CA ILE A 81 -35.45 15.82 9.37
C ILE A 81 -36.82 15.20 9.16
N PHE A 82 -37.12 14.13 9.91
CA PHE A 82 -38.38 13.40 9.85
C PHE A 82 -39.43 13.97 10.84
N ASP A 83 -40.70 13.86 10.51
CA ASP A 83 -41.80 14.34 11.36
C ASP A 83 -41.84 13.70 12.77
N ASN A 84 -41.23 12.53 12.96
CA ASN A 84 -41.11 11.86 14.25
C ASN A 84 -39.95 12.40 15.13
N GLY A 85 -39.32 13.50 14.74
CA GLY A 85 -38.20 14.13 15.44
C GLY A 85 -36.81 13.52 15.15
N SER A 86 -36.75 12.42 14.37
CA SER A 86 -35.47 11.83 13.99
C SER A 86 -34.81 12.57 12.86
N LYS A 87 -33.48 12.48 12.75
CA LYS A 87 -32.74 13.10 11.68
C LYS A 87 -31.62 12.22 11.13
N LEU A 88 -31.39 12.33 9.84
CA LEU A 88 -30.23 11.79 9.14
C LEU A 88 -29.27 12.92 8.84
N ILE A 89 -28.09 12.89 9.43
CA ILE A 89 -26.97 13.78 9.08
C ILE A 89 -26.31 13.22 7.83
N ILE A 90 -26.03 14.07 6.85
CA ILE A 90 -25.48 13.67 5.56
C ILE A 90 -24.29 14.58 5.25
N CYS A 91 -23.09 14.01 5.10
CA CYS A 91 -21.89 14.84 4.88
C CYS A 91 -20.75 14.09 4.25
N GLY A 92 -19.81 14.86 3.69
CA GLY A 92 -18.50 14.36 3.26
C GLY A 92 -17.50 14.44 4.42
N ALA A 93 -16.57 13.50 4.45
CA ALA A 93 -15.52 13.40 5.46
C ALA A 93 -14.13 13.69 4.90
N ASN A 94 -14.03 14.63 3.96
CA ASN A 94 -12.78 14.98 3.28
C ASN A 94 -11.85 15.92 4.08
N HIS A 95 -12.33 16.51 5.20
CA HIS A 95 -11.53 17.42 6.01
C HIS A 95 -11.55 17.04 7.49
N PRO A 96 -10.37 16.92 8.16
CA PRO A 96 -10.28 16.60 9.58
C PRO A 96 -11.11 17.50 10.49
N ASN A 97 -11.12 18.81 10.24
CA ASN A 97 -11.88 19.77 11.04
C ASN A 97 -13.39 19.51 11.02
N LYS A 98 -13.91 19.01 9.90
CA LYS A 98 -15.34 18.67 9.78
C LYS A 98 -15.67 17.41 10.57
N ILE A 99 -14.75 16.45 10.57
CA ILE A 99 -14.87 15.21 11.33
C ILE A 99 -14.99 15.48 12.83
N GLU A 100 -14.22 16.44 13.35
CA GLU A 100 -14.27 16.84 14.76
C GLU A 100 -15.66 17.34 15.19
N THR A 101 -16.44 17.92 14.29
CA THR A 101 -17.81 18.40 14.61
C THR A 101 -18.79 17.27 14.95
N PHE A 102 -18.44 16.03 14.66
CA PHE A 102 -19.26 14.86 14.97
C PHE A 102 -19.05 14.32 16.38
N ARG A 103 -18.03 14.80 17.09
CA ARG A 103 -17.80 14.42 18.48
C ARG A 103 -18.96 14.87 19.38
N GLY A 104 -19.38 13.99 20.26
CA GLY A 104 -20.47 14.24 21.20
C GLY A 104 -21.88 14.07 20.63
N ILE A 105 -22.04 13.72 19.36
CA ILE A 105 -23.33 13.34 18.78
C ILE A 105 -23.65 11.91 19.21
N LYS A 106 -24.88 11.68 19.70
CA LYS A 106 -25.35 10.32 20.07
C LYS A 106 -26.00 9.64 18.88
N LEU A 107 -25.22 8.83 18.18
CA LEU A 107 -25.66 8.18 16.95
C LEU A 107 -26.37 6.84 17.20
N LEU A 108 -27.47 6.61 16.48
CA LEU A 108 -28.14 5.31 16.37
C LEU A 108 -27.40 4.40 15.39
N PHE A 109 -26.91 4.97 14.31
CA PHE A 109 -26.08 4.29 13.32
C PHE A 109 -25.19 5.29 12.56
N CYS A 110 -24.12 4.77 11.99
CA CYS A 110 -23.30 5.48 11.00
C CYS A 110 -23.05 4.56 9.81
N ILE A 111 -23.28 5.07 8.59
CA ILE A 111 -22.95 4.40 7.33
C ILE A 111 -21.81 5.17 6.68
N ILE A 112 -20.69 4.50 6.39
CA ILE A 112 -19.56 5.06 5.62
C ILE A 112 -19.58 4.42 4.24
N ASP A 113 -19.94 5.19 3.22
CA ASP A 113 -20.02 4.73 1.83
C ASP A 113 -18.68 4.98 1.12
N GLU A 114 -18.37 4.13 0.14
CA GLU A 114 -17.10 4.09 -0.59
C GLU A 114 -15.87 4.00 0.35
N ALA A 115 -15.98 3.18 1.41
CA ALA A 115 -14.98 3.04 2.46
C ALA A 115 -13.56 2.71 1.96
N ALA A 116 -13.44 1.99 0.83
CA ALA A 116 -12.15 1.69 0.20
C ALA A 116 -11.43 2.92 -0.40
N SER A 117 -12.14 4.02 -0.60
CA SER A 117 -11.61 5.25 -1.22
C SER A 117 -11.13 6.26 -0.18
N PHE A 118 -11.41 6.03 1.09
CA PHE A 118 -10.95 6.91 2.17
C PHE A 118 -9.44 6.79 2.36
N ASN A 119 -8.81 7.92 2.70
CA ASN A 119 -7.46 7.89 3.24
C ASN A 119 -7.44 7.02 4.50
N GLU A 120 -6.48 6.12 4.63
CA GLU A 120 -6.40 5.14 5.71
C GLU A 120 -6.38 5.77 7.10
N ARG A 121 -5.58 6.83 7.28
CA ARG A 121 -5.50 7.56 8.55
C ARG A 121 -6.84 8.19 8.92
N ILE A 122 -7.55 8.75 7.93
CA ILE A 122 -8.86 9.37 8.13
C ILE A 122 -9.90 8.31 8.47
N LEU A 123 -9.91 7.18 7.76
CA LEU A 123 -10.87 6.11 8.02
C LEU A 123 -10.69 5.51 9.41
N HIS A 124 -9.46 5.20 9.78
CA HIS A 124 -9.12 4.67 11.11
C HIS A 124 -9.51 5.67 12.21
N TYR A 125 -9.13 6.94 12.05
CA TYR A 125 -9.48 8.00 12.97
C TYR A 125 -11.01 8.19 13.13
N LEU A 126 -11.73 8.16 12.00
CA LEU A 126 -13.21 8.20 12.01
C LEU A 126 -13.81 7.05 12.82
N ILE A 127 -13.36 5.83 12.55
CA ILE A 127 -13.92 4.63 13.18
C ILE A 127 -13.64 4.63 14.68
N ASP A 128 -12.40 4.83 15.09
CA ASP A 128 -11.97 4.59 16.46
C ASP A 128 -12.15 5.79 17.38
N GLU A 129 -11.86 7.00 16.86
CA GLU A 129 -11.79 8.19 17.71
C GLU A 129 -13.04 9.08 17.69
N VAL A 130 -13.87 8.96 16.65
CA VAL A 130 -15.02 9.85 16.47
C VAL A 130 -16.33 9.08 16.45
N ILE A 131 -16.51 8.18 15.49
CA ILE A 131 -17.80 7.49 15.29
C ILE A 131 -18.00 6.37 16.32
N GLY A 132 -16.95 5.61 16.66
CA GLY A 132 -17.03 4.57 17.67
C GLY A 132 -17.56 5.08 19.02
N PRO A 133 -16.98 6.15 19.61
CA PRO A 133 -17.53 6.80 20.79
C PRO A 133 -18.95 7.33 20.60
N ALA A 134 -19.27 7.98 19.47
CA ALA A 134 -20.59 8.52 19.16
C ALA A 134 -21.70 7.45 19.10
N LEU A 135 -21.36 6.21 18.74
CA LEU A 135 -22.27 5.05 18.70
C LEU A 135 -22.43 4.36 20.06
N SER A 136 -21.54 4.62 21.03
CA SER A 136 -21.46 3.86 22.27
C SER A 136 -22.71 4.03 23.16
N ASP A 137 -23.24 5.24 23.28
CA ASP A 137 -24.42 5.55 24.11
C ASP A 137 -25.66 4.75 23.69
N ASN A 138 -25.85 4.58 22.39
CA ASN A 138 -27.03 3.89 21.85
C ASN A 138 -26.75 2.44 21.45
N GLN A 139 -25.56 1.90 21.75
CA GLN A 139 -25.06 0.63 21.17
C GLN A 139 -25.29 0.60 19.65
N GLY A 140 -25.05 1.75 19.02
CA GLY A 140 -25.36 2.03 17.63
C GLY A 140 -24.57 1.18 16.65
N GLN A 141 -25.09 1.08 15.42
CA GLN A 141 -24.49 0.27 14.37
C GLN A 141 -23.53 1.06 13.50
N LEU A 142 -22.33 0.52 13.25
CA LEU A 142 -21.38 1.01 12.25
C LEU A 142 -21.43 0.12 11.01
N MET A 143 -21.62 0.74 9.85
CA MET A 143 -21.69 0.06 8.57
C MET A 143 -20.67 0.64 7.60
N LEU A 144 -19.78 -0.20 7.08
CA LEU A 144 -18.83 0.14 6.02
C LEU A 144 -19.28 -0.49 4.71
N ILE A 145 -19.32 0.26 3.63
CA ILE A 145 -19.67 -0.27 2.32
C ILE A 145 -18.80 0.36 1.23
N GLY A 146 -18.42 -0.43 0.22
CA GLY A 146 -17.58 0.09 -0.85
C GLY A 146 -17.32 -0.92 -1.95
N THR A 147 -16.67 -0.43 -3.01
CA THR A 147 -16.12 -1.24 -4.11
C THR A 147 -14.64 -1.49 -3.81
N PRO A 148 -14.06 -2.69 -4.09
CA PRO A 148 -12.66 -2.96 -3.83
C PRO A 148 -11.74 -1.97 -4.54
N ALA A 149 -10.75 -1.45 -3.83
CA ALA A 149 -9.68 -0.64 -4.41
C ALA A 149 -8.65 -1.50 -5.15
N ALA A 150 -7.81 -0.86 -5.97
CA ALA A 150 -6.75 -1.55 -6.72
C ALA A 150 -5.65 -2.11 -5.81
N HIS A 151 -5.41 -1.45 -4.68
CA HIS A 151 -4.48 -1.90 -3.65
C HIS A 151 -5.23 -2.76 -2.62
N CYS A 152 -4.84 -4.00 -2.49
CA CYS A 152 -5.45 -4.94 -1.53
C CYS A 152 -4.86 -4.75 -0.12
N THR A 153 -5.05 -3.56 0.47
CA THR A 153 -4.53 -3.17 1.79
C THR A 153 -5.48 -2.19 2.48
N GLY A 154 -5.26 -1.92 3.77
CA GLY A 154 -5.98 -0.94 4.55
C GLY A 154 -7.13 -1.53 5.38
N THR A 155 -7.71 -0.71 6.27
CA THR A 155 -8.74 -1.11 7.24
C THR A 155 -9.94 -1.79 6.58
N PHE A 156 -10.51 -1.19 5.54
CA PHE A 156 -11.67 -1.80 4.85
C PHE A 156 -11.33 -3.14 4.18
N TYR A 157 -10.13 -3.26 3.59
CA TYR A 157 -9.64 -4.53 3.06
C TYR A 157 -9.45 -5.57 4.17
N ASN A 158 -8.78 -5.22 5.26
CA ASN A 158 -8.49 -6.11 6.37
C ASN A 158 -9.78 -6.64 7.02
N ILE A 159 -10.74 -5.76 7.28
CA ILE A 159 -12.06 -6.11 7.82
C ILE A 159 -12.78 -7.07 6.86
N THR A 160 -12.90 -6.71 5.60
CA THR A 160 -13.72 -7.46 4.63
C THR A 160 -13.08 -8.76 4.15
N THR A 161 -11.80 -8.97 4.41
CA THR A 161 -11.08 -10.24 4.16
C THR A 161 -10.87 -11.07 5.42
N GLY A 162 -11.35 -10.61 6.58
CA GLY A 162 -11.21 -11.31 7.86
C GLY A 162 -9.80 -11.28 8.45
N LYS A 163 -8.94 -10.39 7.97
CA LYS A 163 -7.59 -10.18 8.54
C LYS A 163 -7.64 -9.39 9.85
N GLU A 164 -8.71 -8.64 10.06
CA GLU A 164 -8.94 -7.82 11.23
C GLU A 164 -10.38 -7.98 11.72
N GLY A 165 -10.56 -8.23 13.01
CA GLY A 165 -11.88 -8.27 13.67
C GLY A 165 -12.86 -9.28 13.08
N SER A 166 -12.40 -10.44 12.62
CA SER A 166 -13.25 -11.47 12.00
C SER A 166 -14.36 -12.01 12.92
N ASP A 167 -14.20 -11.86 14.23
CA ASP A 167 -15.16 -12.21 15.28
C ASP A 167 -16.11 -11.06 15.64
N VAL A 168 -15.79 -9.84 15.21
CA VAL A 168 -16.54 -8.61 15.52
C VAL A 168 -17.35 -8.13 14.32
N TRP A 169 -16.79 -8.20 13.13
CA TRP A 169 -17.40 -7.69 11.92
C TRP A 169 -18.20 -8.76 11.16
N LEU A 170 -19.49 -8.49 10.93
CA LEU A 170 -20.26 -9.25 9.95
C LEU A 170 -19.95 -8.74 8.55
N THR A 171 -19.34 -9.57 7.73
CA THR A 171 -18.99 -9.20 6.36
C THR A 171 -19.97 -9.75 5.33
N LYS A 172 -20.30 -8.95 4.33
CA LYS A 172 -21.20 -9.31 3.22
C LYS A 172 -20.55 -8.97 1.88
N ARG A 173 -20.97 -9.68 0.84
CA ARG A 173 -20.54 -9.40 -0.53
C ARG A 173 -21.71 -9.63 -1.48
N TRP A 174 -21.90 -8.70 -2.41
CA TRP A 174 -22.83 -8.88 -3.53
C TRP A 174 -22.40 -8.05 -4.74
N THR A 175 -22.95 -8.38 -5.90
CA THR A 175 -22.61 -7.80 -7.18
C THR A 175 -23.85 -7.19 -7.86
N ALA A 176 -23.65 -6.54 -8.99
CA ALA A 176 -24.77 -6.07 -9.82
C ALA A 176 -25.56 -7.23 -10.43
N PHE A 177 -24.99 -8.43 -10.55
CA PHE A 177 -25.72 -9.63 -10.98
C PHE A 177 -26.79 -10.06 -9.94
N ASP A 178 -26.61 -9.69 -8.68
CA ASP A 178 -27.57 -9.90 -7.61
C ASP A 178 -28.65 -8.80 -7.56
N ASN A 179 -28.54 -7.76 -8.40
CA ASN A 179 -29.50 -6.66 -8.50
C ASN A 179 -30.56 -6.96 -9.55
N PRO A 180 -31.81 -7.27 -9.16
CA PRO A 180 -32.86 -7.68 -10.09
C PRO A 180 -33.22 -6.58 -11.10
N PHE A 181 -32.97 -5.31 -10.79
CA PHE A 181 -33.28 -4.17 -11.66
C PHE A 181 -32.22 -3.92 -12.73
N MET A 182 -31.05 -4.55 -12.64
CA MET A 182 -29.92 -4.27 -13.52
C MET A 182 -29.50 -5.45 -14.39
N LYS A 183 -30.00 -6.67 -14.13
CA LYS A 183 -29.45 -7.91 -14.68
C LYS A 183 -29.24 -7.88 -16.20
N THR A 184 -30.26 -7.55 -16.98
CA THR A 184 -30.16 -7.56 -18.46
C THR A 184 -29.27 -6.44 -19.01
N GLN A 185 -29.34 -5.25 -18.42
CA GLN A 185 -28.53 -4.11 -18.85
C GLN A 185 -27.06 -4.29 -18.45
N PHE A 186 -26.84 -4.95 -17.33
CA PHE A 186 -25.50 -5.17 -16.79
C PHE A 186 -24.70 -6.18 -17.61
N ASP A 187 -25.33 -7.24 -18.11
CA ASP A 187 -24.69 -8.20 -19.02
C ASP A 187 -24.18 -7.52 -20.29
N ALA A 188 -24.98 -6.63 -20.88
CA ALA A 188 -24.58 -5.85 -22.06
C ALA A 188 -23.41 -4.90 -21.74
N GLU A 189 -23.40 -4.26 -20.57
CA GLU A 189 -22.32 -3.39 -20.11
C GLU A 189 -21.01 -4.15 -19.89
N VAL A 190 -21.10 -5.35 -19.32
CA VAL A 190 -19.95 -6.26 -19.12
C VAL A 190 -19.33 -6.61 -20.49
N GLU A 191 -20.13 -7.07 -21.44
CA GLU A 191 -19.62 -7.44 -22.77
C GLU A 191 -18.99 -6.24 -23.48
N LEU A 192 -19.59 -5.05 -23.36
CA LEU A 192 -19.02 -3.81 -23.91
C LEU A 192 -17.67 -3.46 -23.24
N PHE A 193 -17.57 -3.60 -21.92
CA PHE A 193 -16.32 -3.37 -21.20
C PHE A 193 -15.21 -4.29 -21.68
N LEU A 194 -15.48 -5.60 -21.76
CA LEU A 194 -14.51 -6.62 -22.18
C LEU A 194 -14.01 -6.35 -23.61
N ARG A 195 -14.92 -6.04 -24.54
CA ARG A 195 -14.56 -5.68 -25.93
C ARG A 195 -13.72 -4.39 -25.99
N ARG A 196 -14.14 -3.33 -25.28
CA ARG A 196 -13.44 -2.04 -25.29
C ARG A 196 -12.04 -2.14 -24.69
N LYS A 197 -11.88 -2.93 -23.63
CA LYS A 197 -10.59 -3.15 -22.98
C LYS A 197 -9.75 -4.26 -23.61
N ARG A 198 -10.32 -5.01 -24.57
CA ARG A 198 -9.69 -6.19 -25.19
C ARG A 198 -9.16 -7.18 -24.13
N CYS A 199 -9.94 -7.41 -23.10
CA CYS A 199 -9.59 -8.29 -21.98
C CYS A 199 -10.71 -9.30 -21.74
N ASP A 200 -10.45 -10.27 -20.88
CA ASP A 200 -11.41 -11.25 -20.43
C ASP A 200 -11.89 -10.98 -18.99
N ARG A 201 -12.68 -11.88 -18.43
CA ARG A 201 -13.22 -11.78 -17.07
C ARG A 201 -12.19 -12.01 -15.96
N THR A 202 -10.96 -12.39 -16.28
CA THR A 202 -9.86 -12.54 -15.33
C THR A 202 -9.16 -11.21 -15.06
N HIS A 203 -9.39 -10.21 -15.91
CA HIS A 203 -8.75 -8.90 -15.80
C HIS A 203 -9.02 -8.26 -14.42
N PRO A 204 -8.00 -7.76 -13.70
CA PRO A 204 -8.13 -7.24 -12.34
C PRO A 204 -9.22 -6.18 -12.19
N LYS A 205 -9.31 -5.23 -13.12
CA LYS A 205 -10.34 -4.19 -13.09
C LYS A 205 -11.76 -4.77 -13.25
N PHE A 206 -11.94 -5.82 -14.08
CA PHE A 206 -13.22 -6.49 -14.19
C PHE A 206 -13.61 -7.16 -12.87
N ARG A 207 -12.68 -7.89 -12.25
CA ARG A 207 -12.90 -8.56 -10.98
C ARG A 207 -13.26 -7.57 -9.86
N ARG A 208 -12.58 -6.44 -9.77
CA ARG A 208 -12.92 -5.41 -8.77
C ARG A 208 -14.27 -4.75 -9.03
N GLU A 209 -14.42 -4.16 -10.22
CA GLU A 209 -15.55 -3.27 -10.52
C GLU A 209 -16.87 -4.01 -10.76
N TYR A 210 -16.80 -5.21 -11.34
CA TYR A 210 -17.98 -5.97 -11.76
C TYR A 210 -18.26 -7.18 -10.86
N MET A 211 -17.22 -7.79 -10.28
CA MET A 211 -17.38 -8.95 -9.42
C MET A 211 -17.27 -8.62 -7.92
N GLY A 212 -16.87 -7.40 -7.56
CA GLY A 212 -16.66 -7.01 -6.16
C GLY A 212 -15.58 -7.86 -5.48
N GLU A 213 -14.53 -8.22 -6.21
CA GLU A 213 -13.43 -9.03 -5.72
C GLU A 213 -12.21 -8.18 -5.43
N TRP A 214 -11.57 -8.41 -4.28
CA TRP A 214 -10.25 -7.86 -4.05
C TRP A 214 -9.25 -8.52 -5.01
N CYS A 215 -8.72 -7.72 -5.91
CA CYS A 215 -7.77 -8.16 -6.91
C CYS A 215 -6.76 -7.04 -7.15
N ALA A 216 -5.52 -7.27 -6.78
CA ALA A 216 -4.44 -6.35 -7.07
C ALA A 216 -4.31 -6.15 -8.58
N ASP A 217 -3.92 -4.96 -8.99
CA ASP A 217 -3.74 -4.61 -10.38
C ASP A 217 -2.27 -4.19 -10.57
N ASP A 218 -1.47 -5.15 -10.98
CA ASP A 218 -0.04 -4.94 -11.15
C ASP A 218 0.29 -3.82 -12.16
N GLU A 219 -0.62 -3.54 -13.10
CA GLU A 219 -0.44 -2.44 -14.06
C GLU A 219 -0.60 -1.05 -13.43
N THR A 220 -1.37 -0.94 -12.33
CA THR A 220 -1.56 0.33 -11.60
C THR A 220 -0.56 0.53 -10.49
N LEU A 221 0.11 -0.52 -10.03
CA LEU A 221 1.12 -0.42 -8.99
C LEU A 221 2.38 0.28 -9.52
N MET A 222 2.91 1.18 -8.71
CA MET A 222 4.20 1.81 -8.97
C MET A 222 5.35 0.84 -8.74
N ILE A 223 5.25 0.03 -7.69
CA ILE A 223 6.23 -0.96 -7.30
C ILE A 223 5.63 -2.35 -7.51
N ARG A 224 6.29 -3.16 -8.34
CA ARG A 224 5.93 -4.54 -8.60
C ARG A 224 6.12 -5.41 -7.36
N HIS A 225 5.76 -6.67 -7.47
CA HIS A 225 6.00 -7.63 -6.39
C HIS A 225 7.48 -7.64 -5.98
N PHE A 226 7.73 -7.59 -4.68
CA PHE A 226 9.07 -7.64 -4.09
C PHE A 226 9.10 -8.60 -2.90
N THR A 227 10.30 -9.05 -2.57
CA THR A 227 10.58 -9.89 -1.40
C THR A 227 11.38 -9.13 -0.35
N ALA A 228 11.31 -9.60 0.89
CA ALA A 228 12.15 -9.10 1.97
C ALA A 228 12.94 -10.26 2.55
N GLU A 229 14.26 -10.10 2.65
CA GLU A 229 15.16 -11.10 3.20
C GLU A 229 16.32 -10.45 3.97
N HIS A 230 16.88 -11.18 4.93
CA HIS A 230 18.10 -10.75 5.60
C HIS A 230 19.32 -10.95 4.69
N PRO A 231 20.34 -10.05 4.77
CA PRO A 231 21.58 -10.27 4.05
C PRO A 231 22.20 -11.61 4.46
N GLU A 232 22.78 -12.32 3.50
CA GLU A 232 23.50 -13.59 3.75
C GLU A 232 24.63 -13.43 4.75
N LEU A 233 25.26 -12.25 4.79
CA LEU A 233 26.29 -11.88 5.73
C LEU A 233 25.81 -10.70 6.59
N PRO A 234 26.09 -10.70 7.91
CA PRO A 234 25.73 -9.59 8.78
C PRO A 234 26.41 -8.30 8.31
N TYR A 235 25.77 -7.19 8.60
CA TYR A 235 26.34 -5.88 8.30
C TYR A 235 27.67 -5.70 9.06
N ASN A 236 28.73 -5.39 8.29
CA ASN A 236 30.04 -4.99 8.82
C ASN A 236 30.42 -3.64 8.19
N ARG A 237 30.60 -2.63 9.03
CA ARG A 237 30.89 -1.25 8.63
C ARG A 237 32.09 -1.11 7.67
N GLU A 238 33.10 -1.95 7.82
CA GLU A 238 34.32 -1.88 7.00
C GLU A 238 34.13 -2.47 5.60
N GLU A 239 33.25 -3.46 5.47
CA GLU A 239 33.05 -4.21 4.24
C GLU A 239 31.88 -3.68 3.41
N TRP A 240 30.95 -2.99 4.04
CA TRP A 240 29.78 -2.44 3.38
C TRP A 240 29.99 -1.00 2.94
N ARG A 241 29.43 -0.66 1.79
CA ARG A 241 29.24 0.71 1.32
C ARG A 241 27.79 1.09 1.51
N THR A 242 27.54 2.28 2.03
CA THR A 242 26.16 2.71 2.32
C THR A 242 25.91 4.13 1.84
N VAL A 243 24.66 4.39 1.52
CA VAL A 243 24.11 5.73 1.23
C VAL A 243 22.92 5.94 2.14
N ILE A 244 22.71 7.15 2.63
CA ILE A 244 21.53 7.54 3.40
C ILE A 244 20.70 8.51 2.57
N GLY A 245 19.41 8.24 2.45
CA GLY A 245 18.40 9.12 1.87
C GLY A 245 17.54 9.75 2.96
N VAL A 246 17.20 11.02 2.79
CA VAL A 246 16.32 11.76 3.72
C VAL A 246 15.26 12.51 2.93
N ASP A 247 14.01 12.34 3.34
CA ASP A 247 12.91 13.20 2.92
C ASP A 247 12.47 14.06 4.11
N PHE A 248 12.55 15.39 3.96
CA PHE A 248 12.30 16.34 5.05
C PHE A 248 10.84 16.77 5.10
N GLY A 249 10.11 16.37 6.13
CA GLY A 249 8.76 16.82 6.43
C GLY A 249 8.69 17.45 7.83
N PHE A 250 8.80 18.79 7.92
CA PHE A 250 8.78 19.47 9.23
C PHE A 250 7.39 19.48 9.89
N ASN A 251 6.34 19.56 9.11
CA ASN A 251 4.95 19.49 9.58
C ASN A 251 4.41 18.04 9.52
N ASP A 252 4.97 17.25 8.61
CA ASP A 252 4.64 15.85 8.37
C ASP A 252 5.73 14.92 8.93
N GLU A 253 5.92 13.76 8.34
CA GLU A 253 6.95 12.83 8.72
C GLU A 253 8.27 13.14 7.99
N THR A 254 9.38 13.31 8.73
CA THR A 254 10.73 13.23 8.14
C THR A 254 11.13 11.78 8.07
N SER A 255 11.44 11.29 6.88
CA SER A 255 11.77 9.90 6.63
C SER A 255 13.22 9.69 6.26
N PHE A 256 13.75 8.53 6.68
CA PHE A 256 15.15 8.14 6.47
C PHE A 256 15.18 6.74 5.83
N SER A 257 16.13 6.55 4.92
CA SER A 257 16.40 5.25 4.30
C SER A 257 17.90 5.03 4.18
N VAL A 258 18.36 3.81 4.41
CA VAL A 258 19.76 3.41 4.29
C VAL A 258 19.87 2.26 3.30
N ILE A 259 20.56 2.47 2.18
CA ILE A 259 20.88 1.41 1.24
C ILE A 259 22.36 1.04 1.37
N GLY A 260 22.61 -0.28 1.50
CA GLY A 260 23.97 -0.81 1.63
C GLY A 260 24.23 -1.95 0.65
N TRP A 261 25.49 -2.08 0.23
CA TRP A 261 25.97 -3.17 -0.63
C TRP A 261 27.43 -3.52 -0.34
N ARG A 262 27.85 -4.66 -0.84
CA ARG A 262 29.27 -5.08 -0.86
C ARG A 262 29.71 -5.35 -2.29
N TYR A 263 30.97 -5.10 -2.60
CA TYR A 263 31.51 -5.29 -3.95
C TYR A 263 31.46 -6.74 -4.45
N ASN A 264 31.39 -7.71 -3.54
CA ASN A 264 31.41 -9.15 -3.85
C ASN A 264 30.02 -9.78 -3.82
N LEU A 265 28.98 -9.03 -3.47
CA LEU A 265 27.59 -9.53 -3.44
C LEU A 265 26.81 -8.91 -4.60
N PRO A 266 26.04 -9.71 -5.33
CA PRO A 266 25.23 -9.23 -6.45
C PRO A 266 23.99 -8.42 -6.02
N LYS A 267 23.75 -8.28 -4.71
CA LYS A 267 22.57 -7.65 -4.14
C LYS A 267 22.92 -6.42 -3.32
N ALA A 268 22.08 -5.39 -3.40
CA ALA A 268 22.02 -4.30 -2.44
C ALA A 268 20.81 -4.49 -1.49
N TYR A 269 20.87 -3.87 -0.32
CA TYR A 269 19.86 -4.03 0.72
C TYR A 269 19.40 -2.67 1.23
N VAL A 270 18.09 -2.48 1.41
CA VAL A 270 17.56 -1.42 2.26
C VAL A 270 17.73 -1.89 3.70
N LEU A 271 18.82 -1.45 4.34
CA LEU A 271 19.25 -1.90 5.66
C LEU A 271 18.37 -1.34 6.77
N GLU A 272 17.86 -0.12 6.61
CA GLU A 272 16.99 0.54 7.57
C GLU A 272 16.11 1.56 6.86
N ALA A 273 14.81 1.65 7.23
CA ALA A 273 13.91 2.69 6.81
C ALA A 273 12.93 3.02 7.94
N PHE A 274 12.79 4.29 8.28
CA PHE A 274 11.87 4.76 9.32
C PHE A 274 11.51 6.23 9.12
N GLY A 275 10.44 6.67 9.77
CA GLY A 275 10.00 8.05 9.78
C GLY A 275 9.82 8.57 11.19
N VAL A 276 9.95 9.90 11.34
CA VAL A 276 9.76 10.62 12.60
C VAL A 276 8.86 11.81 12.37
N THR A 277 7.74 11.88 13.07
CA THR A 277 6.75 12.95 12.94
C THR A 277 7.08 14.15 13.84
N LYS A 278 6.67 15.36 13.43
CA LYS A 278 6.83 16.60 14.20
C LYS A 278 8.26 16.83 14.69
N SER A 279 9.23 16.65 13.82
CA SER A 279 10.64 16.66 14.17
C SER A 279 11.25 18.05 14.13
N SER A 280 12.00 18.40 15.18
CA SER A 280 12.88 19.59 15.16
C SER A 280 14.15 19.31 14.35
N VAL A 281 14.82 20.36 13.88
CA VAL A 281 16.13 20.27 13.21
C VAL A 281 17.13 19.49 14.06
N THR A 282 17.12 19.70 15.39
CA THR A 282 17.98 18.99 16.34
C THR A 282 17.66 17.49 16.37
N THR A 283 16.39 17.12 16.41
CA THR A 283 15.98 15.70 16.39
C THR A 283 16.42 15.02 15.11
N ILE A 284 16.21 15.65 13.96
CA ILE A 284 16.66 15.14 12.65
C ILE A 284 18.18 14.98 12.64
N ALA A 285 18.93 15.99 13.15
CA ALA A 285 20.38 15.92 13.23
C ALA A 285 20.88 14.75 14.07
N HIS A 286 20.24 14.46 15.22
CA HIS A 286 20.59 13.31 16.06
C HIS A 286 20.36 11.97 15.34
N HIS A 287 19.24 11.83 14.61
CA HIS A 287 19.01 10.63 13.80
C HIS A 287 20.07 10.48 12.71
N LEU A 288 20.42 11.56 12.00
CA LEU A 288 21.47 11.54 10.99
C LEU A 288 22.85 11.21 11.58
N GLN A 289 23.19 11.75 12.77
CA GLN A 289 24.43 11.42 13.48
C GLN A 289 24.47 9.94 13.90
N ARG A 290 23.35 9.41 14.40
CA ARG A 290 23.23 7.96 14.72
C ARG A 290 23.49 7.13 13.46
N LEU A 291 22.79 7.41 12.37
CA LEU A 291 22.93 6.69 11.11
C LEU A 291 24.37 6.82 10.54
N LYS A 292 24.93 8.02 10.59
CA LYS A 292 26.33 8.27 10.14
C LYS A 292 27.33 7.46 10.96
N THR A 293 27.14 7.38 12.28
CA THR A 293 28.00 6.59 13.18
C THR A 293 27.84 5.10 12.92
N GLN A 294 26.62 4.63 12.77
CA GLN A 294 26.30 3.20 12.58
C GLN A 294 26.76 2.69 11.21
N TYR A 295 26.42 3.41 10.15
CA TYR A 295 26.57 2.92 8.76
C TYR A 295 27.79 3.47 8.01
N ASN A 296 28.43 4.54 8.49
CA ASN A 296 29.58 5.21 7.83
C ASN A 296 29.34 5.47 6.32
N PRO A 297 28.29 6.23 5.95
CA PRO A 297 27.85 6.37 4.57
C PRO A 297 28.88 7.11 3.72
N ILE A 298 28.97 6.73 2.44
CA ILE A 298 29.77 7.44 1.43
C ILE A 298 29.08 8.72 0.96
N SER A 299 27.75 8.79 1.09
CA SER A 299 26.94 9.96 0.78
C SER A 299 25.67 10.00 1.63
N ILE A 300 25.23 11.22 1.96
CA ILE A 300 23.92 11.48 2.56
C ILE A 300 23.18 12.41 1.60
N VAL A 301 22.02 12.00 1.11
CA VAL A 301 21.25 12.73 0.10
C VAL A 301 19.87 13.10 0.66
N GLY A 302 19.41 14.31 0.42
CA GLY A 302 18.10 14.76 0.87
C GLY A 302 17.50 15.84 -0.02
N ASP A 303 16.16 16.01 0.06
CA ASP A 303 15.48 17.03 -0.69
C ASP A 303 15.72 18.44 -0.11
N PRO A 304 16.43 19.33 -0.85
CA PRO A 304 16.68 20.68 -0.37
C PRO A 304 15.42 21.57 -0.36
N ALA A 305 14.34 21.20 -1.05
CA ALA A 305 13.12 21.99 -1.08
C ALA A 305 12.31 21.84 0.23
N GLY A 306 12.41 20.69 0.91
CA GLY A 306 11.87 20.46 2.25
C GLY A 306 12.72 21.12 3.34
N ALA A 307 14.03 21.31 3.12
CA ALA A 307 14.93 22.01 4.03
C ALA A 307 15.39 23.33 3.43
N SER A 308 15.11 24.48 4.06
CA SER A 308 15.63 25.75 3.62
C SER A 308 17.18 25.73 3.56
N LYS A 309 17.80 26.57 2.74
CA LYS A 309 19.28 26.71 2.70
C LYS A 309 19.88 26.90 4.10
N ILE A 310 19.18 27.62 4.97
CA ILE A 310 19.58 27.88 6.36
C ILE A 310 19.70 26.58 7.15
N ILE A 311 18.74 25.66 6.99
CA ILE A 311 18.75 24.36 7.66
C ILE A 311 19.88 23.47 7.15
N MET A 312 20.14 23.47 5.84
CA MET A 312 21.26 22.74 5.25
C MET A 312 22.63 23.28 5.74
N GLU A 313 22.73 24.61 5.90
CA GLU A 313 23.92 25.23 6.49
C GLU A 313 24.07 24.89 7.98
N GLU A 314 23.00 24.80 8.72
CA GLU A 314 23.03 24.41 10.14
C GLU A 314 23.48 22.94 10.29
N PHE A 315 22.97 22.01 9.47
CA PHE A 315 23.47 20.64 9.45
C PHE A 315 24.97 20.58 9.19
N SER A 316 25.47 21.33 8.23
CA SER A 316 26.90 21.35 7.90
C SER A 316 27.75 21.99 9.01
N LYS A 317 27.38 23.20 9.47
CA LYS A 317 28.19 24.00 10.39
C LYS A 317 28.15 23.48 11.83
N ARG A 318 26.94 23.12 12.31
CA ARG A 318 26.73 22.75 13.72
C ARG A 318 26.89 21.24 13.97
N TYR A 319 26.42 20.42 13.03
CA TYR A 319 26.38 18.96 13.22
C TYR A 319 27.40 18.21 12.37
N HIS A 320 28.17 18.91 11.53
CA HIS A 320 29.16 18.34 10.60
C HIS A 320 28.57 17.24 9.70
N ILE A 321 27.33 17.48 9.24
CA ILE A 321 26.58 16.61 8.33
C ILE A 321 26.50 17.30 6.98
N ASN A 322 27.23 16.80 5.99
CA ASN A 322 27.17 17.30 4.61
C ASN A 322 26.08 16.54 3.85
N LEU A 323 25.03 17.26 3.48
CA LEU A 323 23.91 16.75 2.72
C LEU A 323 24.08 17.10 1.25
N LYS A 324 23.98 16.11 0.38
CA LYS A 324 23.90 16.28 -1.07
C LYS A 324 22.45 16.51 -1.48
N SER A 325 22.20 17.44 -2.40
CA SER A 325 20.86 17.68 -2.91
C SER A 325 20.34 16.49 -3.71
N ALA A 326 19.12 16.01 -3.38
CA ALA A 326 18.43 15.00 -4.14
C ALA A 326 18.09 15.51 -5.55
N GLN A 327 18.30 14.67 -6.55
CA GLN A 327 17.87 14.95 -7.92
C GLN A 327 16.39 14.54 -8.06
N LYS A 328 15.55 15.45 -8.56
CA LYS A 328 14.10 15.21 -8.74
C LYS A 328 13.67 15.01 -10.20
N GLN A 329 14.56 15.31 -11.15
CA GLN A 329 14.26 15.13 -12.58
C GLN A 329 14.00 13.66 -12.89
N ASP A 330 13.10 13.39 -13.85
CA ASP A 330 12.77 12.04 -14.32
C ASP A 330 12.29 11.08 -13.21
N LYS A 331 11.51 11.60 -12.23
CA LYS A 331 11.00 10.81 -11.08
C LYS A 331 10.37 9.50 -11.53
N ALA A 332 9.49 9.53 -12.54
CA ALA A 332 8.80 8.34 -13.04
C ALA A 332 9.76 7.26 -13.53
N HIS A 333 10.78 7.64 -14.31
CA HIS A 333 11.78 6.70 -14.79
C HIS A 333 12.57 6.02 -13.66
N TYR A 334 12.95 6.79 -12.62
CA TYR A 334 13.66 6.22 -11.47
C TYR A 334 12.76 5.35 -10.58
N ILE A 335 11.46 5.61 -10.55
CA ILE A 335 10.49 4.73 -9.90
C ILE A 335 10.45 3.37 -10.62
N GLU A 336 10.39 3.37 -11.96
CA GLU A 336 10.43 2.14 -12.75
C GLU A 336 11.73 1.36 -12.50
N LEU A 337 12.88 2.04 -12.48
CA LEU A 337 14.16 1.40 -12.18
C LEU A 337 14.23 0.83 -10.76
N LEU A 338 13.68 1.52 -9.76
CA LEU A 338 13.59 1.02 -8.39
C LEU A 338 12.66 -0.20 -8.33
N SER A 339 11.51 -0.13 -9.01
CA SER A 339 10.57 -1.25 -9.12
C SER A 339 11.21 -2.48 -9.77
N ASP A 340 11.97 -2.30 -10.84
CA ASP A 340 12.69 -3.39 -11.51
C ASP A 340 13.80 -3.98 -10.61
N ALA A 341 14.54 -3.13 -9.88
CA ALA A 341 15.57 -3.59 -8.96
C ALA A 341 14.98 -4.42 -7.80
N LEU A 342 13.83 -4.02 -7.28
CA LEU A 342 13.11 -4.76 -6.24
C LEU A 342 12.53 -6.08 -6.77
N PHE A 343 11.94 -6.05 -7.96
CA PHE A 343 11.36 -7.24 -8.61
C PHE A 343 12.41 -8.30 -8.94
N ASN A 344 13.56 -7.86 -9.47
CA ASN A 344 14.68 -8.73 -9.84
C ASN A 344 15.53 -9.17 -8.65
N GLN A 345 15.23 -8.66 -7.44
CA GLN A 345 16.01 -8.88 -6.22
C GLN A 345 17.46 -8.33 -6.28
N ASP A 346 17.70 -7.34 -7.13
CA ASP A 346 18.96 -6.59 -7.14
C ASP A 346 19.02 -5.63 -5.94
N LEU A 347 17.84 -5.15 -5.49
CA LEU A 347 17.65 -4.43 -4.24
C LEU A 347 16.62 -5.19 -3.38
N VAL A 348 16.97 -5.47 -2.14
CA VAL A 348 16.14 -6.27 -1.22
C VAL A 348 15.89 -5.51 0.08
N LEU A 349 14.70 -5.67 0.65
CA LEU A 349 14.30 -5.04 1.90
C LEU A 349 14.63 -5.95 3.08
N VAL A 350 15.22 -5.41 4.15
CA VAL A 350 15.50 -6.19 5.37
C VAL A 350 14.25 -6.26 6.24
N PRO A 351 13.74 -7.47 6.56
CA PRO A 351 12.53 -7.61 7.38
C PRO A 351 12.67 -7.00 8.78
N GLY A 352 11.55 -6.61 9.36
CA GLY A 352 11.49 -6.01 10.70
C GLY A 352 11.70 -4.50 10.70
N ILE A 353 12.85 -4.04 10.22
CA ILE A 353 13.26 -2.62 10.24
C ILE A 353 12.82 -1.82 9.01
N THR A 354 12.23 -2.47 8.00
CA THR A 354 11.65 -1.81 6.81
C THR A 354 10.15 -2.08 6.64
N ASN A 355 9.47 -2.58 7.67
CA ASN A 355 8.07 -3.00 7.56
C ASN A 355 7.15 -1.85 7.13
N ASN A 356 7.32 -0.66 7.68
CA ASN A 356 6.52 0.51 7.30
C ASN A 356 6.76 0.92 5.83
N LEU A 357 8.01 0.89 5.37
CA LEU A 357 8.33 1.10 3.97
C LEU A 357 7.69 0.02 3.07
N GLN A 358 7.74 -1.26 3.48
CA GLN A 358 7.10 -2.33 2.72
C GLN A 358 5.59 -2.11 2.58
N GLU A 359 4.93 -1.61 3.63
CA GLU A 359 3.52 -1.26 3.57
C GLU A 359 3.26 -0.07 2.64
N GLU A 360 4.10 0.97 2.67
CA GLU A 360 4.02 2.08 1.71
C GLU A 360 4.16 1.57 0.27
N LEU A 361 5.21 0.81 -0.03
CA LEU A 361 5.48 0.28 -1.37
C LEU A 361 4.32 -0.54 -1.95
N ARG A 362 3.62 -1.31 -1.12
CA ARG A 362 2.45 -2.10 -1.55
C ARG A 362 1.23 -1.24 -1.88
N LYS A 363 1.16 -0.01 -1.36
CA LYS A 363 0.03 0.91 -1.52
C LYS A 363 0.24 1.93 -2.64
N LEU A 364 1.47 2.07 -3.12
CA LEU A 364 1.81 3.05 -4.14
C LEU A 364 1.18 2.69 -5.49
N VAL A 365 0.35 3.59 -5.99
CA VAL A 365 -0.25 3.50 -7.32
C VAL A 365 0.07 4.76 -8.13
N TRP A 366 0.22 4.58 -9.43
CA TRP A 366 0.45 5.70 -10.34
C TRP A 366 -0.76 6.64 -10.39
N ASN A 367 -0.51 7.94 -10.53
CA ASN A 367 -1.55 8.85 -10.99
C ASN A 367 -1.99 8.52 -12.43
N GLU A 368 -3.06 9.15 -12.92
CA GLU A 368 -3.60 8.86 -14.27
C GLU A 368 -2.58 9.12 -15.40
N GLU A 369 -1.67 10.09 -15.20
CA GLU A 369 -0.63 10.45 -16.17
C GLU A 369 0.63 9.59 -16.05
N ARG A 370 0.73 8.72 -15.04
CA ARG A 370 1.90 7.88 -14.73
C ARG A 370 3.20 8.68 -14.54
N THR A 371 3.10 9.85 -13.95
CA THR A 371 4.24 10.74 -13.70
C THR A 371 4.72 10.72 -12.24
N ARG A 372 3.81 10.41 -11.32
CA ARG A 372 4.04 10.38 -9.87
C ARG A 372 2.99 9.49 -9.18
N GLU A 373 3.11 9.38 -7.88
CA GLU A 373 2.11 8.73 -7.01
C GLU A 373 0.75 9.43 -7.07
N GLN A 374 -0.31 8.66 -6.83
CA GLN A 374 -1.66 9.19 -6.70
C GLN A 374 -1.76 10.08 -5.46
N GLU A 375 -2.47 11.19 -5.55
CA GLU A 375 -2.66 12.13 -4.43
C GLU A 375 -3.33 11.45 -3.22
N GLY A 376 -2.84 11.80 -2.02
CA GLY A 376 -3.37 11.26 -0.75
C GLY A 376 -2.77 9.93 -0.31
N VAL A 377 -1.87 9.33 -1.08
CA VAL A 377 -1.10 8.15 -0.65
C VAL A 377 0.14 8.60 0.11
N LYS A 378 0.38 8.02 1.29
CA LYS A 378 1.60 8.28 2.06
C LYS A 378 2.81 7.69 1.31
N CYS A 379 3.85 8.50 1.10
CA CYS A 379 5.04 8.13 0.34
C CYS A 379 6.36 8.67 0.92
N ASP A 380 6.38 9.09 2.19
CA ASP A 380 7.55 9.75 2.79
C ASP A 380 8.77 8.81 2.86
N GLN A 381 8.60 7.56 3.31
CA GLN A 381 9.69 6.58 3.35
C GLN A 381 10.07 6.09 1.95
N PHE A 382 9.12 6.02 1.05
CA PHE A 382 9.37 5.74 -0.36
C PHE A 382 10.23 6.83 -1.01
N ASP A 383 9.91 8.11 -0.83
CA ASP A 383 10.68 9.21 -1.41
C ASP A 383 12.12 9.25 -0.85
N ALA A 384 12.30 9.07 0.47
CA ALA A 384 13.62 8.91 1.07
C ALA A 384 14.39 7.73 0.46
N THR A 385 13.72 6.59 0.22
CA THR A 385 14.33 5.41 -0.39
C THR A 385 14.66 5.64 -1.86
N LEU A 386 13.80 6.35 -2.60
CA LEU A 386 14.05 6.71 -4.00
C LEU A 386 15.27 7.63 -4.14
N TYR A 387 15.42 8.64 -3.28
CA TYR A 387 16.62 9.50 -3.25
C TYR A 387 17.88 8.70 -2.95
N CYS A 388 17.79 7.80 -1.95
CA CYS A 388 18.87 6.91 -1.57
C CYS A 388 19.28 5.99 -2.73
N TYR A 389 18.31 5.35 -3.40
CA TYR A 389 18.55 4.46 -4.53
C TYR A 389 19.18 5.18 -5.73
N ARG A 390 18.71 6.37 -6.07
CA ARG A 390 19.28 7.18 -7.17
C ARG A 390 20.76 7.50 -6.93
N GLU A 391 21.11 7.85 -5.70
CA GLU A 391 22.51 8.12 -5.33
C GLU A 391 23.34 6.83 -5.32
N ALA A 392 22.82 5.76 -4.70
CA ALA A 392 23.50 4.47 -4.63
C ALA A 392 23.75 3.86 -6.01
N ARG A 393 22.83 4.03 -6.96
CA ARG A 393 22.93 3.49 -8.31
C ARG A 393 24.21 3.90 -9.02
N ALA A 394 24.66 5.14 -8.86
CA ALA A 394 25.92 5.63 -9.45
C ALA A 394 27.14 4.80 -9.01
N TYR A 395 27.03 4.12 -7.87
CA TYR A 395 28.08 3.23 -7.34
C TYR A 395 27.77 1.76 -7.65
N LEU A 396 26.51 1.34 -7.66
CA LEU A 396 26.08 -0.04 -7.96
C LEU A 396 26.42 -0.46 -9.40
N GLU A 397 26.26 0.43 -10.37
CA GLU A 397 26.59 0.18 -11.78
C GLU A 397 28.09 -0.10 -12.01
N LYS A 398 28.96 0.27 -11.07
CA LYS A 398 30.40 0.02 -11.12
C LYS A 398 30.82 -1.30 -10.49
N VAL A 399 29.89 -2.01 -9.84
CA VAL A 399 30.16 -3.32 -9.25
C VAL A 399 30.18 -4.35 -10.38
N PRO A 400 31.29 -5.07 -10.62
CA PRO A 400 31.30 -6.16 -11.58
C PRO A 400 30.24 -7.19 -11.15
N VAL A 401 29.23 -7.41 -11.98
CA VAL A 401 28.27 -8.50 -11.74
C VAL A 401 29.10 -9.79 -11.72
N PRO A 402 29.13 -10.55 -10.62
CA PRO A 402 29.81 -11.85 -10.62
C PRO A 402 29.17 -12.66 -11.75
N LYS A 403 29.97 -13.18 -12.66
CA LYS A 403 29.47 -14.14 -13.66
C LYS A 403 28.72 -15.21 -12.87
N LYS A 404 27.46 -15.51 -13.24
CA LYS A 404 26.72 -16.63 -12.66
C LYS A 404 27.66 -17.82 -12.68
N VAL A 405 28.14 -18.20 -11.51
CA VAL A 405 28.97 -19.38 -11.38
C VAL A 405 28.03 -20.54 -11.65
N ASP A 406 28.29 -21.30 -12.72
CA ASP A 406 27.60 -22.55 -12.98
C ASP A 406 27.74 -23.40 -11.69
N PRO A 407 26.64 -23.83 -11.03
CA PRO A 407 26.73 -24.63 -9.81
C PRO A 407 27.68 -25.83 -9.93
N ASN A 408 27.91 -26.31 -11.16
CA ASN A 408 28.84 -27.41 -11.47
C ASN A 408 30.19 -26.90 -11.98
N GLN A 409 30.50 -25.61 -11.94
CA GLN A 409 31.76 -25.07 -12.44
C GLN A 409 32.96 -25.62 -11.64
N TRP A 410 32.82 -25.78 -10.32
CA TRP A 410 33.85 -26.36 -9.47
C TRP A 410 34.14 -27.81 -9.83
N GLU A 411 33.10 -28.60 -10.21
CA GLU A 411 33.29 -29.98 -10.71
C GLU A 411 34.03 -30.01 -12.05
N LYS A 412 33.67 -29.09 -12.97
CA LYS A 412 34.36 -28.93 -14.26
C LYS A 412 35.81 -28.55 -14.07
N ASP A 413 36.07 -27.56 -13.19
CA ASP A 413 37.43 -27.11 -12.88
C ASP A 413 38.27 -28.19 -12.19
N MET A 414 37.65 -28.96 -11.28
CA MET A 414 38.31 -30.13 -10.66
C MET A 414 38.62 -31.24 -11.69
N LEU A 415 37.68 -31.54 -12.59
CA LEU A 415 37.88 -32.49 -13.64
C LEU A 415 38.96 -32.04 -14.65
N GLU A 416 38.97 -30.75 -15.01
CA GLU A 416 40.00 -30.20 -15.88
C GLU A 416 41.39 -30.22 -15.22
N THR A 417 41.43 -29.87 -13.92
CA THR A 417 42.67 -29.94 -13.13
C THR A 417 43.14 -31.38 -12.97
N ALA A 418 42.24 -32.31 -12.72
CA ALA A 418 42.55 -33.76 -12.67
C ALA A 418 43.06 -34.27 -14.00
N LYS A 419 42.44 -33.88 -15.14
CA LYS A 419 42.90 -34.22 -16.49
C LYS A 419 44.28 -33.66 -16.79
N LYS A 420 44.55 -32.40 -16.46
CA LYS A 420 45.84 -31.76 -16.59
C LYS A 420 46.92 -32.48 -15.78
N ASN A 421 46.61 -32.74 -14.51
CA ASN A 421 47.54 -33.46 -13.63
C ASN A 421 47.80 -34.91 -14.09
N TYR A 422 46.80 -35.57 -14.68
CA TYR A 422 46.93 -36.88 -15.28
C TYR A 422 47.83 -36.85 -16.50
N GLN A 423 47.60 -35.92 -17.45
CA GLN A 423 48.45 -35.76 -18.65
C GLN A 423 49.92 -35.43 -18.31
N THR A 424 50.16 -34.64 -17.27
CA THR A 424 51.49 -34.30 -16.80
C THR A 424 52.23 -35.52 -16.17
N ARG A 425 51.47 -36.47 -15.59
CA ARG A 425 52.00 -37.68 -14.92
C ARG A 425 52.09 -38.90 -15.84
N GLU A 426 51.27 -38.97 -16.93
CA GLU A 426 51.48 -40.00 -17.97
C GLU A 426 52.86 -39.92 -18.62
N ASN A 427 53.46 -38.68 -18.68
CA ASN A 427 54.84 -38.49 -19.10
C ASN A 427 55.88 -38.90 -18.05
N ALA A 428 55.43 -39.29 -16.83
CA ALA A 428 56.31 -39.71 -15.71
C ALA A 428 55.91 -41.09 -15.18
N LYS A 429 55.95 -42.15 -16.03
CA LYS A 429 55.77 -43.60 -15.73
C LYS A 429 55.55 -43.91 -14.23
N LEU A 430 54.35 -44.21 -13.76
CA LEU A 430 54.14 -44.93 -12.49
C LEU A 430 52.69 -45.37 -12.27
N GLY A 431 52.50 -46.64 -11.90
CA GLY A 431 51.24 -47.25 -11.50
C GLY A 431 50.78 -46.87 -10.10
N ASP A 432 50.21 -45.71 -9.95
CA ASP A 432 49.65 -45.23 -8.68
C ASP A 432 48.14 -45.65 -8.61
N PRO A 433 47.67 -46.31 -7.55
CA PRO A 433 46.29 -46.80 -7.40
C PRO A 433 45.22 -45.69 -7.52
N PHE A 434 45.54 -44.44 -7.21
CA PHE A 434 44.63 -43.31 -7.35
C PHE A 434 44.25 -43.07 -8.83
N PHE A 435 45.18 -43.21 -9.76
CA PHE A 435 44.94 -43.03 -11.19
C PHE A 435 44.13 -44.16 -11.86
N VAL A 436 44.15 -45.34 -11.28
CA VAL A 436 43.30 -46.44 -11.73
C VAL A 436 41.82 -46.14 -11.44
N GLN A 437 41.53 -45.52 -10.32
CA GLN A 437 40.18 -45.11 -9.98
C GLN A 437 39.70 -43.91 -10.83
N VAL A 438 40.57 -42.95 -11.14
CA VAL A 438 40.27 -41.82 -12.02
C VAL A 438 39.98 -42.26 -13.45
N ARG A 439 40.72 -43.24 -14.00
CA ARG A 439 40.42 -43.84 -15.33
C ARG A 439 39.03 -44.49 -15.38
N LYS A 440 38.66 -45.24 -14.33
CA LYS A 440 37.35 -45.84 -14.21
C LYS A 440 36.22 -44.84 -14.18
N PHE A 441 36.44 -43.70 -13.54
CA PHE A 441 35.46 -42.60 -13.41
C PHE A 441 35.33 -41.77 -14.71
N LEU A 442 36.41 -41.70 -15.51
CA LEU A 442 36.44 -40.96 -16.77
C LEU A 442 36.00 -41.82 -17.99
N GLY A 443 35.60 -43.07 -17.78
CA GLY A 443 35.08 -43.93 -18.83
C GLY A 443 36.09 -44.45 -19.86
N GLU A 444 37.41 -44.30 -19.57
CA GLU A 444 38.48 -44.85 -20.40
C GLU A 444 38.68 -46.33 -20.04
N THR A 445 38.01 -47.23 -20.79
CA THR A 445 38.28 -48.65 -20.75
C THR A 445 39.42 -48.99 -21.70
N LYS A 446 40.56 -49.38 -21.17
CA LYS A 446 41.38 -50.47 -21.67
C LYS A 446 41.83 -51.36 -20.54
#